data_3cd631da785ed3819bd661987d49a277
#
_entry.id   3cd631da785ed3819bd661987d49a277
#
_cell.length_a   1.000
_cell.length_b   1.000
_cell.length_c   1.000
_cell.angle_alpha   90.00
_cell.angle_beta   90.00
_cell.angle_gamma   90.00
#
_symmetry.space_group_name_H-M   'P 1'
#
loop_
_entity.id
_entity.type
_entity.pdbx_description
1 polymer ?
#
loop_
_entity_poly.entity_id
_entity_poly.type
_entity_poly.pdbx_seq_one_letter_code
_entity_poly.pdbx_strand_id
1 'polypeptide(L)'
;RTQQEASFIAANRDMMTLEKIVEARATSMPQRAPEKAPSLKTAQVPHVGSPNIPIILVNTMNKSVLQYVRDNSRGQFTPNFEILGPVTLPNTRSYYGKNNETGNDQHLGQMVADAVKLLPNEDWSRYDNDKDGFADVVIVLFAGPSEAQGASTNALWPCQWDLYSASLYDDGPGTFKMGDTEIYKFAIFNEISGVRDTGTATDGIGTFCHEFS
;
A
#
# COMPACT_ATOMS: atom_id res chain seq x y z
N ARG A 1 -10.67 -16.04 9.24
CA ARG A 1 -9.89 -15.78 10.47
C ARG A 1 -9.75 -17.07 11.24
N THR A 2 -8.52 -17.43 11.62
CA THR A 2 -8.32 -18.54 12.54
C THR A 2 -8.86 -18.16 13.93
N GLN A 3 -9.25 -19.14 14.72
CA GLN A 3 -9.73 -18.91 16.10
C GLN A 3 -8.65 -18.21 16.95
N GLN A 4 -7.37 -18.39 16.61
CA GLN A 4 -6.23 -17.72 17.22
C GLN A 4 -6.16 -16.22 16.90
N GLU A 5 -6.40 -15.81 15.66
CA GLU A 5 -6.47 -14.39 15.28
C GLU A 5 -7.62 -13.67 15.96
N ALA A 6 -8.79 -14.31 16.02
CA ALA A 6 -9.95 -13.74 16.72
C ALA A 6 -9.67 -13.56 18.21
N SER A 7 -8.99 -14.53 18.84
CA SER A 7 -8.60 -14.46 20.26
C SER A 7 -7.53 -13.41 20.51
N PHE A 8 -6.56 -13.27 19.61
CA PHE A 8 -5.52 -12.24 19.69
C PHE A 8 -6.10 -10.83 19.56
N ILE A 9 -6.99 -10.62 18.60
CA ILE A 9 -7.71 -9.35 18.38
C ILE A 9 -8.56 -9.00 19.61
N ALA A 10 -9.29 -9.98 20.17
CA ALA A 10 -10.09 -9.76 21.35
C ALA A 10 -9.26 -9.41 22.60
N ALA A 11 -8.13 -10.07 22.79
CA ALA A 11 -7.23 -9.86 23.93
C ALA A 11 -6.44 -8.53 23.86
N ASN A 12 -6.26 -7.97 22.67
CA ASN A 12 -5.43 -6.78 22.45
C ASN A 12 -6.22 -5.59 21.89
N ARG A 13 -7.55 -5.58 22.01
CA ARG A 13 -8.44 -4.61 21.39
C ARG A 13 -8.09 -3.15 21.73
N ASP A 14 -7.58 -2.91 22.94
CA ASP A 14 -7.24 -1.57 23.45
C ASP A 14 -5.74 -1.21 23.22
N MET A 15 -4.94 -2.17 22.77
CA MET A 15 -3.49 -2.01 22.58
C MET A 15 -3.01 -2.32 21.16
N MET A 16 -3.91 -2.66 20.27
CA MET A 16 -3.54 -2.98 18.89
C MET A 16 -3.27 -1.71 18.11
N THR A 17 -1.99 -1.38 18.04
CA THR A 17 -1.46 -0.64 16.91
C THR A 17 -1.45 -1.58 15.70
N LEU A 18 -1.74 -1.07 14.52
CA LEU A 18 -1.59 -1.79 13.23
C LEU A 18 -0.23 -2.50 13.13
N GLU A 19 0.83 -1.94 13.72
CA GLU A 19 2.16 -2.54 13.86
C GLU A 19 2.15 -3.99 14.36
N LYS A 20 1.39 -4.30 15.41
CA LYS A 20 1.32 -5.66 15.96
C LYS A 20 0.57 -6.64 15.04
N ILE A 21 -0.38 -6.14 14.27
CA ILE A 21 -1.09 -6.96 13.28
C ILE A 21 -0.16 -7.28 12.11
N VAL A 22 0.61 -6.29 11.66
CA VAL A 22 1.61 -6.44 10.60
C VAL A 22 2.75 -7.36 11.06
N GLU A 23 3.28 -7.19 12.28
CA GLU A 23 4.29 -8.09 12.85
C GLU A 23 3.80 -9.53 12.98
N ALA A 24 2.57 -9.75 13.45
CA ALA A 24 1.99 -11.08 13.54
C ALA A 24 1.84 -11.75 12.17
N ARG A 25 1.58 -10.96 11.12
CA ARG A 25 1.48 -11.46 9.74
C ARG A 25 2.86 -11.69 9.11
N ALA A 26 3.82 -10.79 9.32
CA ALA A 26 5.19 -10.94 8.85
C ALA A 26 5.89 -12.18 9.44
N THR A 27 5.59 -12.54 10.70
CA THR A 27 6.10 -13.76 11.33
C THR A 27 5.41 -15.04 10.84
N SER A 28 4.24 -14.95 10.23
CA SER A 28 3.52 -16.11 9.65
C SER A 28 3.88 -16.39 8.19
N MET A 29 4.59 -15.48 7.52
CA MET A 29 5.08 -15.72 6.15
C MET A 29 6.23 -16.73 6.16
N PRO A 30 6.23 -17.73 5.26
CA PRO A 30 7.38 -18.63 5.12
C PRO A 30 8.59 -17.79 4.71
N GLN A 31 9.55 -17.67 5.62
CA GLN A 31 10.85 -17.04 5.32
C GLN A 31 11.60 -17.92 4.33
N ARG A 32 11.41 -17.71 3.05
CA ARG A 32 12.38 -18.14 2.06
C ARG A 32 13.57 -17.19 2.19
N ALA A 33 14.72 -17.72 2.58
CA ALA A 33 15.94 -16.94 2.64
C ALA A 33 16.14 -16.25 1.27
N PRO A 34 16.26 -14.92 1.22
CA PRO A 34 16.46 -14.22 -0.03
C PRO A 34 17.81 -14.66 -0.60
N GLU A 35 17.79 -15.25 -1.77
CA GLU A 35 18.95 -15.20 -2.64
C GLU A 35 19.35 -13.72 -2.73
N LYS A 36 20.63 -13.41 -2.50
CA LYS A 36 21.13 -12.03 -2.43
C LYS A 36 20.51 -11.19 -3.54
N ALA A 37 19.51 -10.40 -3.17
CA ALA A 37 18.96 -9.41 -4.09
C ALA A 37 20.15 -8.56 -4.60
N PRO A 38 20.21 -8.22 -5.90
CA PRO A 38 21.13 -7.20 -6.35
C PRO A 38 20.92 -6.01 -5.43
N SER A 39 22.03 -5.31 -5.06
CA SER A 39 21.95 -4.12 -4.23
C SER A 39 21.21 -3.03 -5.01
N LEU A 40 19.90 -3.15 -5.04
CA LEU A 40 19.00 -2.14 -5.54
C LEU A 40 19.19 -0.95 -4.61
N LYS A 41 19.58 0.18 -5.17
CA LYS A 41 19.44 1.44 -4.46
C LYS A 41 17.99 1.49 -4.00
N THR A 42 17.79 1.55 -2.71
CA THR A 42 16.42 1.50 -2.16
C THR A 42 15.76 2.82 -2.48
N ALA A 43 14.70 2.79 -3.30
CA ALA A 43 13.83 3.93 -3.46
C ALA A 43 13.38 4.40 -2.07
N GLN A 44 13.73 5.63 -1.71
CA GLN A 44 13.38 6.22 -0.42
C GLN A 44 12.79 7.60 -0.64
N VAL A 45 11.61 7.81 -0.07
CA VAL A 45 11.05 9.16 -0.01
C VAL A 45 11.97 10.02 0.85
N PRO A 46 12.41 11.19 0.37
CA PRO A 46 13.20 12.11 1.20
C PRO A 46 12.47 12.46 2.49
N HIS A 47 13.16 12.36 3.63
CA HIS A 47 12.59 12.65 4.94
C HIS A 47 12.41 14.14 5.24
N VAL A 48 12.90 15.01 4.37
CA VAL A 48 12.80 16.49 4.48
C VAL A 48 12.47 17.08 3.12
N GLY A 49 11.89 18.28 3.12
CA GLY A 49 11.52 18.99 1.91
C GLY A 49 10.08 18.73 1.45
N SER A 50 9.86 18.86 0.16
CA SER A 50 8.54 18.74 -0.47
C SER A 50 8.61 17.78 -1.66
N PRO A 51 8.84 16.47 -1.42
CA PRO A 51 8.88 15.48 -2.49
C PRO A 51 7.53 15.36 -3.19
N ASN A 52 7.56 15.04 -4.48
CA ASN A 52 6.36 14.68 -5.23
C ASN A 52 6.06 13.20 -5.01
N ILE A 53 4.84 12.89 -4.60
CA ILE A 53 4.39 11.53 -4.28
C ILE A 53 3.08 11.28 -5.00
N PRO A 54 3.04 10.30 -5.94
CA PRO A 54 1.80 9.95 -6.64
C PRO A 54 0.86 9.19 -5.71
N ILE A 55 -0.40 9.58 -5.70
CA ILE A 55 -1.49 8.82 -5.08
C ILE A 55 -2.48 8.47 -6.18
N ILE A 56 -2.59 7.19 -6.49
CA ILE A 56 -3.58 6.70 -7.44
C ILE A 56 -4.89 6.50 -6.68
N LEU A 57 -5.82 7.44 -6.88
CA LEU A 57 -7.13 7.33 -6.28
C LEU A 57 -8.00 6.34 -7.02
N VAL A 58 -8.62 5.51 -6.23
CA VAL A 58 -9.81 4.77 -6.62
C VAL A 58 -11.05 5.35 -5.93
N ASN A 59 -10.93 6.45 -5.19
CA ASN A 59 -11.88 7.48 -4.75
C ASN A 59 -11.39 8.32 -3.53
N THR A 60 -11.69 9.58 -3.51
CA THR A 60 -11.41 10.75 -2.62
C THR A 60 -10.57 10.65 -1.34
N MET A 61 -9.51 11.52 -1.23
CA MET A 61 -8.75 11.78 -0.01
C MET A 61 -8.67 13.25 0.45
N ASN A 62 -8.39 13.44 1.73
CA ASN A 62 -8.58 14.65 2.49
C ASN A 62 -7.25 15.39 2.80
N LYS A 63 -7.33 16.72 2.99
CA LYS A 63 -6.23 17.60 3.41
C LYS A 63 -5.57 17.22 4.75
N SER A 64 -6.19 16.35 5.55
CA SER A 64 -5.75 15.98 6.89
C SER A 64 -4.47 15.15 6.93
N VAL A 65 -4.15 14.35 5.91
CA VAL A 65 -2.88 13.59 5.84
C VAL A 65 -1.69 14.54 5.72
N LEU A 66 -1.76 15.50 4.80
CA LEU A 66 -0.71 16.51 4.65
C LEU A 66 -0.46 17.28 5.93
N GLN A 67 -1.56 17.67 6.63
CA GLN A 67 -1.45 18.37 7.91
C GLN A 67 -0.77 17.49 8.98
N TYR A 68 -1.16 16.23 9.10
CA TYR A 68 -0.55 15.27 10.02
C TYR A 68 0.95 15.13 9.80
N VAL A 69 1.36 14.86 8.55
CA VAL A 69 2.77 14.68 8.19
C VAL A 69 3.58 15.94 8.45
N ARG A 70 3.03 17.10 8.11
CA ARG A 70 3.65 18.41 8.35
C ARG A 70 3.85 18.70 9.83
N ASP A 71 2.83 18.44 10.65
CA ASP A 71 2.88 18.70 12.09
C ASP A 71 3.90 17.78 12.78
N ASN A 72 3.90 16.48 12.44
CA ASN A 72 4.82 15.51 13.02
C ASN A 72 6.28 15.76 12.60
N SER A 73 6.52 16.23 11.39
CA SER A 73 7.86 16.62 10.93
C SER A 73 8.28 18.02 11.38
N ARG A 74 7.44 18.73 12.15
CA ARG A 74 7.65 20.14 12.53
C ARG A 74 7.85 21.04 11.30
N GLY A 75 7.15 20.77 10.23
CA GLY A 75 7.21 21.50 8.97
C GLY A 75 8.42 21.18 8.08
N GLN A 76 9.27 20.23 8.47
CA GLN A 76 10.45 19.83 7.67
C GLN A 76 10.10 18.94 6.48
N PHE A 77 8.97 18.23 6.57
CA PHE A 77 8.47 17.38 5.51
C PHE A 77 7.05 17.80 5.11
N THR A 78 6.93 18.28 3.86
CA THR A 78 5.68 18.78 3.29
C THR A 78 5.49 18.21 1.89
N PRO A 79 5.15 16.91 1.79
CA PRO A 79 5.01 16.26 0.50
C PRO A 79 3.91 16.92 -0.33
N ASN A 80 4.11 16.94 -1.65
CA ASN A 80 3.08 17.31 -2.60
C ASN A 80 2.39 16.03 -3.06
N PHE A 81 1.23 15.73 -2.52
CA PHE A 81 0.42 14.59 -2.93
C PHE A 81 -0.32 14.94 -4.23
N GLU A 82 0.07 14.28 -5.31
CA GLU A 82 -0.61 14.39 -6.60
C GLU A 82 -1.61 13.26 -6.75
N ILE A 83 -2.86 13.64 -6.99
CA ILE A 83 -3.97 12.69 -7.10
C ILE A 83 -4.13 12.29 -8.56
N LEU A 84 -3.94 11.01 -8.84
CA LEU A 84 -4.08 10.41 -10.16
C LEU A 84 -5.34 9.55 -10.23
N GLY A 85 -5.99 9.54 -11.38
CA GLY A 85 -7.21 8.76 -11.59
C GLY A 85 -8.49 9.54 -11.32
N PRO A 86 -9.62 8.89 -10.97
CA PRO A 86 -9.72 7.47 -10.64
C PRO A 86 -9.51 6.53 -11.82
N VAL A 87 -8.98 5.35 -11.58
CA VAL A 87 -8.84 4.28 -12.58
C VAL A 87 -9.73 3.09 -12.23
N THR A 88 -10.20 2.39 -13.26
CA THR A 88 -10.96 1.16 -13.08
C THR A 88 -10.09 -0.02 -13.47
N LEU A 89 -9.75 -0.85 -12.51
CA LEU A 89 -8.90 -2.02 -12.71
C LEU A 89 -9.60 -3.09 -13.56
N PRO A 90 -8.83 -3.90 -14.33
CA PRO A 90 -9.40 -4.92 -15.20
C PRO A 90 -10.06 -6.09 -14.45
N ASN A 91 -9.67 -6.33 -13.20
CA ASN A 91 -10.18 -7.42 -12.38
C ASN A 91 -10.93 -6.91 -11.15
N THR A 92 -11.65 -7.80 -10.49
CA THR A 92 -12.43 -7.47 -9.28
C THR A 92 -11.54 -7.35 -8.06
N ARG A 93 -12.03 -6.67 -7.00
CA ARG A 93 -11.38 -6.62 -5.69
C ARG A 93 -11.06 -8.03 -5.16
N SER A 94 -11.99 -8.97 -5.33
CA SER A 94 -11.82 -10.35 -4.91
C SER A 94 -10.72 -11.10 -5.68
N TYR A 95 -10.45 -10.73 -6.93
CA TYR A 95 -9.32 -11.27 -7.66
C TYR A 95 -7.99 -10.85 -7.04
N TYR A 96 -7.86 -9.57 -6.68
CA TYR A 96 -6.62 -9.04 -6.14
C TYR A 96 -6.42 -9.40 -4.66
N GLY A 97 -7.48 -9.35 -3.86
CA GLY A 97 -7.42 -9.47 -2.40
C GLY A 97 -7.79 -10.83 -1.82
N LYS A 98 -8.22 -11.80 -2.66
CA LYS A 98 -8.52 -13.13 -2.13
C LYS A 98 -7.29 -13.75 -1.49
N ASN A 99 -7.43 -14.22 -0.26
CA ASN A 99 -6.33 -14.85 0.46
C ASN A 99 -5.90 -16.16 -0.22
N ASN A 100 -4.59 -16.38 -0.30
CA ASN A 100 -3.97 -17.65 -0.64
C ASN A 100 -3.99 -18.61 0.56
N GLU A 101 -3.39 -19.78 0.41
CA GLU A 101 -3.33 -20.81 1.47
C GLU A 101 -2.62 -20.34 2.75
N THR A 102 -1.76 -19.34 2.65
CA THR A 102 -1.03 -18.76 3.80
C THR A 102 -1.74 -17.54 4.40
N GLY A 103 -2.89 -17.14 3.86
CA GLY A 103 -3.69 -16.02 4.36
C GLY A 103 -3.25 -14.65 3.86
N ASN A 104 -2.49 -14.59 2.76
CA ASN A 104 -2.04 -13.35 2.12
C ASN A 104 -2.84 -13.08 0.84
N ASP A 105 -2.99 -11.82 0.47
CA ASP A 105 -3.62 -11.42 -0.81
C ASP A 105 -2.88 -12.05 -1.98
N GLN A 106 -3.63 -12.56 -2.96
CA GLN A 106 -3.03 -13.35 -4.06
C GLN A 106 -2.36 -12.49 -5.13
N HIS A 107 -2.91 -11.30 -5.41
CA HIS A 107 -2.51 -10.52 -6.59
C HIS A 107 -2.33 -9.03 -6.28
N LEU A 108 -1.70 -8.71 -5.15
CA LEU A 108 -1.50 -7.36 -4.68
C LEU A 108 -0.51 -6.58 -5.57
N GLY A 109 0.63 -7.18 -5.89
CA GLY A 109 1.62 -6.61 -6.81
C GLY A 109 1.06 -6.46 -8.21
N GLN A 110 0.22 -7.40 -8.67
CA GLN A 110 -0.49 -7.27 -9.93
C GLN A 110 -1.47 -6.09 -9.92
N MET A 111 -2.17 -5.86 -8.81
CA MET A 111 -3.09 -4.71 -8.68
C MET A 111 -2.36 -3.38 -8.85
N VAL A 112 -1.22 -3.22 -8.21
CA VAL A 112 -0.42 -2.00 -8.32
C VAL A 112 0.08 -1.81 -9.76
N ALA A 113 0.57 -2.88 -10.38
CA ALA A 113 1.01 -2.83 -11.77
C ALA A 113 -0.11 -2.47 -12.74
N ASP A 114 -1.31 -3.04 -12.55
CA ASP A 114 -2.48 -2.72 -13.37
C ASP A 114 -2.88 -1.25 -13.19
N ALA A 115 -2.90 -0.74 -11.95
CA ALA A 115 -3.24 0.65 -11.67
C ALA A 115 -2.28 1.64 -12.35
N VAL A 116 -0.98 1.41 -12.24
CA VAL A 116 0.07 2.25 -12.85
C VAL A 116 -0.04 2.24 -14.37
N LYS A 117 -0.21 1.06 -14.99
CA LYS A 117 -0.31 0.91 -16.45
C LYS A 117 -1.55 1.56 -17.06
N LEU A 118 -2.59 1.82 -16.27
CA LEU A 118 -3.77 2.58 -16.70
C LEU A 118 -3.52 4.10 -16.79
N LEU A 119 -2.33 4.56 -16.42
CA LEU A 119 -1.90 5.96 -16.47
C LEU A 119 -0.71 6.13 -17.44
N PRO A 120 -0.86 5.77 -18.73
CA PRO A 120 0.28 5.70 -19.68
C PRO A 120 0.84 7.07 -20.05
N ASN A 121 0.10 8.14 -19.82
CA ASN A 121 0.48 9.51 -20.13
C ASN A 121 1.10 10.28 -18.94
N GLU A 122 1.19 9.61 -17.77
CA GLU A 122 1.79 10.23 -16.60
C GLU A 122 3.32 10.24 -16.71
N ASP A 123 3.92 11.36 -16.34
CA ASP A 123 5.38 11.52 -16.28
C ASP A 123 5.91 11.01 -14.93
N TRP A 124 6.21 9.74 -14.88
CA TRP A 124 6.66 9.06 -13.65
C TRP A 124 8.02 9.56 -13.14
N SER A 125 8.83 10.24 -13.97
CA SER A 125 10.10 10.82 -13.54
C SER A 125 9.93 11.94 -12.49
N ARG A 126 8.73 12.50 -12.37
CA ARG A 126 8.39 13.52 -11.36
C ARG A 126 8.34 12.96 -9.94
N TYR A 127 8.22 11.65 -9.81
CA TYR A 127 8.14 10.93 -8.53
C TYR A 127 9.44 10.24 -8.14
N ASP A 128 10.47 10.42 -8.94
CA ASP A 128 11.88 10.10 -8.65
C ASP A 128 12.56 11.37 -8.11
N ASN A 129 12.40 11.62 -6.80
CA ASN A 129 12.81 12.88 -6.18
C ASN A 129 14.32 12.95 -5.92
N ASP A 130 14.97 11.80 -5.71
CA ASP A 130 16.42 11.69 -5.46
C ASP A 130 17.23 11.36 -6.71
N LYS A 131 16.56 11.18 -7.88
CA LYS A 131 17.15 10.91 -9.18
C LYS A 131 17.95 9.61 -9.25
N ASP A 132 17.47 8.58 -8.59
CA ASP A 132 18.07 7.25 -8.60
C ASP A 132 17.51 6.31 -9.70
N GLY A 133 16.49 6.77 -10.43
CA GLY A 133 15.82 6.05 -11.50
C GLY A 133 14.56 5.28 -11.06
N PHE A 134 14.18 5.41 -9.80
CA PHE A 134 12.97 4.78 -9.24
C PHE A 134 11.95 5.84 -8.80
N ALA A 135 10.67 5.57 -9.01
CA ALA A 135 9.65 6.31 -8.29
C ALA A 135 9.76 5.96 -6.80
N ASP A 136 9.85 6.95 -5.91
CA ASP A 136 10.12 6.74 -4.48
C ASP A 136 9.08 5.83 -3.81
N VAL A 137 7.80 6.06 -4.10
CA VAL A 137 6.67 5.23 -3.67
C VAL A 137 5.44 5.51 -4.52
N VAL A 138 4.72 4.46 -4.88
CA VAL A 138 3.39 4.56 -5.48
C VAL A 138 2.33 4.25 -4.43
N ILE A 139 1.39 5.16 -4.24
CA ILE A 139 0.31 4.99 -3.29
C ILE A 139 -0.97 4.64 -4.04
N VAL A 140 -1.64 3.56 -3.64
CA VAL A 140 -2.92 3.14 -4.21
C VAL A 140 -4.00 3.16 -3.13
N LEU A 141 -5.01 4.01 -3.34
CA LEU A 141 -6.21 4.03 -2.52
C LEU A 141 -7.30 3.21 -3.22
N PHE A 142 -7.66 2.07 -2.66
CA PHE A 142 -8.68 1.21 -3.25
C PHE A 142 -10.08 1.47 -2.68
N ALA A 143 -11.09 1.35 -3.52
CA ALA A 143 -12.49 1.50 -3.12
C ALA A 143 -12.96 0.35 -2.23
N GLY A 144 -13.68 0.67 -1.17
CA GLY A 144 -14.29 -0.29 -0.25
C GLY A 144 -13.49 -0.51 1.03
N PRO A 145 -14.04 -1.34 1.93
CA PRO A 145 -13.41 -1.65 3.21
C PRO A 145 -12.27 -2.67 3.06
N SER A 146 -11.36 -2.67 4.03
CA SER A 146 -10.22 -3.58 4.08
C SER A 146 -10.48 -4.82 4.95
N GLU A 147 -9.77 -5.90 4.67
CA GLU A 147 -9.76 -7.09 5.52
C GLU A 147 -9.25 -6.77 6.93
N ALA A 148 -8.25 -5.88 7.06
CA ALA A 148 -7.71 -5.44 8.34
C ALA A 148 -8.77 -4.87 9.28
N GLN A 149 -9.82 -4.26 8.75
CA GLN A 149 -10.94 -3.71 9.51
C GLN A 149 -12.13 -4.67 9.62
N GLY A 150 -11.98 -5.91 9.20
CA GLY A 150 -12.97 -6.98 9.37
C GLY A 150 -13.89 -7.18 8.16
N ALA A 151 -13.54 -6.69 6.98
CA ALA A 151 -14.14 -7.15 5.76
C ALA A 151 -13.82 -8.64 5.48
N SER A 152 -14.39 -9.20 4.42
CA SER A 152 -14.15 -10.60 4.06
C SER A 152 -12.70 -10.85 3.66
N THR A 153 -12.27 -12.12 3.71
CA THR A 153 -10.97 -12.59 3.21
C THR A 153 -10.78 -12.47 1.68
N ASN A 154 -11.75 -11.88 1.00
CA ASN A 154 -11.67 -11.48 -0.40
C ASN A 154 -11.40 -9.97 -0.55
N ALA A 155 -11.29 -9.25 0.55
CA ALA A 155 -10.91 -7.85 0.57
C ALA A 155 -9.38 -7.73 0.68
N LEU A 156 -8.87 -6.59 0.23
CA LEU A 156 -7.45 -6.28 0.30
C LEU A 156 -7.02 -5.97 1.74
N TRP A 157 -5.80 -6.32 2.07
CA TRP A 157 -5.14 -5.91 3.30
C TRP A 157 -4.24 -4.70 3.04
N PRO A 158 -4.45 -3.55 3.72
CA PRO A 158 -3.55 -2.41 3.63
C PRO A 158 -2.13 -2.78 4.01
N CYS A 159 -1.16 -2.35 3.23
CA CYS A 159 0.25 -2.61 3.50
C CYS A 159 1.16 -1.68 2.72
N GLN A 160 2.41 -1.57 3.17
CA GLN A 160 3.54 -1.10 2.39
C GLN A 160 4.40 -2.29 1.99
N TRP A 161 4.79 -2.36 0.73
CA TRP A 161 5.62 -3.45 0.21
C TRP A 161 6.35 -3.05 -1.06
N ASP A 162 6.93 -4.03 -1.76
CA ASP A 162 7.61 -3.82 -3.03
C ASP A 162 7.27 -4.90 -4.07
N LEU A 163 7.34 -4.51 -5.34
CA LEU A 163 6.96 -5.36 -6.46
C LEU A 163 7.93 -6.53 -6.70
N TYR A 164 9.22 -6.35 -6.40
CA TYR A 164 10.19 -7.42 -6.54
C TYR A 164 9.88 -8.55 -5.55
N SER A 165 9.71 -8.21 -4.28
CA SER A 165 9.35 -9.19 -3.25
C SER A 165 8.01 -9.85 -3.54
N ALA A 166 7.00 -9.10 -4.01
CA ALA A 166 5.72 -9.64 -4.42
C ALA A 166 5.88 -10.71 -5.51
N SER A 167 6.68 -10.46 -6.53
CA SER A 167 6.89 -11.40 -7.63
C SER A 167 7.55 -12.72 -7.22
N LEU A 168 8.28 -12.75 -6.09
CA LEU A 168 8.84 -14.00 -5.55
C LEU A 168 7.77 -14.97 -5.02
N TYR A 169 6.54 -14.47 -4.84
CA TYR A 169 5.37 -15.23 -4.42
C TYR A 169 4.32 -15.38 -5.55
N ASP A 170 4.78 -15.26 -6.82
CA ASP A 170 3.92 -15.28 -8.00
C ASP A 170 2.84 -14.17 -8.02
N ASP A 171 3.06 -13.10 -7.26
CA ASP A 171 2.17 -11.94 -7.18
C ASP A 171 2.66 -10.80 -8.08
N GLY A 172 2.24 -10.81 -9.31
CA GLY A 172 2.48 -9.74 -10.27
C GLY A 172 3.81 -9.82 -11.03
N PRO A 173 4.10 -8.78 -11.84
CA PRO A 173 5.19 -8.82 -12.82
C PRO A 173 6.58 -8.53 -12.24
N GLY A 174 6.70 -8.25 -10.94
CA GLY A 174 7.90 -7.66 -10.38
C GLY A 174 8.03 -6.16 -10.71
N THR A 175 9.24 -5.62 -10.59
CA THR A 175 9.52 -4.23 -10.98
C THR A 175 9.35 -4.06 -12.48
N PHE A 176 8.91 -2.88 -12.89
CA PHE A 176 8.75 -2.54 -14.30
C PHE A 176 8.94 -1.05 -14.54
N LYS A 177 9.21 -0.67 -15.80
CA LYS A 177 9.42 0.73 -16.18
C LYS A 177 8.17 1.38 -16.74
N MET A 178 8.00 2.65 -16.37
CA MET A 178 7.10 3.60 -17.00
C MET A 178 7.96 4.75 -17.55
N GLY A 179 8.17 4.77 -18.86
CA GLY A 179 9.23 5.59 -19.45
C GLY A 179 10.60 5.10 -18.97
N ASP A 180 11.41 6.02 -18.45
CA ASP A 180 12.74 5.70 -17.91
C ASP A 180 12.73 5.40 -16.39
N THR A 181 11.60 5.62 -15.72
CA THR A 181 11.46 5.45 -14.27
C THR A 181 10.98 4.06 -13.92
N GLU A 182 11.64 3.41 -12.99
CA GLU A 182 11.25 2.08 -12.49
C GLU A 182 10.24 2.20 -11.34
N ILE A 183 9.20 1.38 -11.39
CA ILE A 183 8.18 1.27 -10.34
C ILE A 183 8.57 0.09 -9.45
N TYR A 184 8.76 0.37 -8.16
CA TYR A 184 9.27 -0.60 -7.20
C TYR A 184 8.46 -0.63 -5.90
N LYS A 185 8.52 0.43 -5.09
CA LYS A 185 7.82 0.51 -3.81
C LYS A 185 6.39 0.96 -3.96
N PHE A 186 5.52 0.38 -3.13
CA PHE A 186 4.13 0.79 -3.06
C PHE A 186 3.58 0.76 -1.64
N ALA A 187 2.50 1.51 -1.43
CA ALA A 187 1.63 1.40 -0.27
C ALA A 187 0.18 1.38 -0.73
N ILE A 188 -0.65 0.59 -0.08
CA ILE A 188 -2.07 0.50 -0.39
C ILE A 188 -2.93 0.68 0.85
N PHE A 189 -4.06 1.36 0.71
CA PHE A 189 -5.06 1.50 1.76
C PHE A 189 -6.47 1.61 1.23
N ASN A 190 -7.42 1.43 2.15
CA ASN A 190 -8.84 1.46 1.87
C ASN A 190 -9.42 2.87 1.97
N GLU A 191 -10.42 3.14 1.14
CA GLU A 191 -11.22 4.38 1.19
C GLU A 191 -12.23 4.35 2.33
N ILE A 192 -12.86 3.22 2.57
CA ILE A 192 -14.01 3.09 3.46
C ILE A 192 -13.63 2.25 4.65
N SER A 193 -13.95 2.75 5.86
CA SER A 193 -13.91 1.96 7.06
C SER A 193 -15.20 1.16 7.22
N GLY A 194 -15.09 -0.07 7.68
CA GLY A 194 -16.28 -0.85 7.97
C GLY A 194 -16.04 -2.33 8.13
N VAL A 195 -16.97 -2.94 8.84
CA VAL A 195 -16.99 -4.37 9.12
C VAL A 195 -17.92 -5.05 8.12
N ARG A 196 -17.52 -6.23 7.62
CA ARG A 196 -18.35 -7.10 6.78
C ARG A 196 -18.77 -6.50 5.43
N ASP A 197 -17.87 -5.80 4.77
CA ASP A 197 -18.14 -5.20 3.44
C ASP A 197 -19.30 -4.18 3.41
N THR A 198 -19.80 -3.72 4.55
CA THR A 198 -20.96 -2.84 4.67
C THR A 198 -20.62 -1.45 5.18
N GLY A 199 -19.34 -1.11 5.32
CA GLY A 199 -18.90 0.20 5.76
C GLY A 199 -19.33 1.30 4.79
N THR A 200 -19.80 2.41 5.31
CA THR A 200 -20.22 3.60 4.55
C THR A 200 -19.47 4.85 4.98
N ALA A 201 -18.71 4.78 6.05
CA ALA A 201 -17.89 5.88 6.53
C ALA A 201 -16.53 5.89 5.82
N THR A 202 -16.04 7.06 5.45
CA THR A 202 -14.66 7.21 4.97
C THR A 202 -13.69 6.72 6.04
N ASP A 203 -12.66 5.98 5.64
CA ASP A 203 -11.59 5.59 6.56
C ASP A 203 -10.84 6.82 7.07
N GLY A 204 -10.38 6.75 8.30
CA GLY A 204 -9.56 7.80 8.88
C GLY A 204 -8.16 7.83 8.26
N ILE A 205 -7.43 8.90 8.55
CA ILE A 205 -6.04 9.05 8.09
C ILE A 205 -5.06 8.07 8.75
N GLY A 206 -5.51 7.30 9.76
CA GLY A 206 -4.65 6.44 10.56
C GLY A 206 -3.94 5.36 9.74
N THR A 207 -4.68 4.62 8.93
CA THR A 207 -4.13 3.59 8.05
C THR A 207 -3.12 4.18 7.06
N PHE A 208 -3.49 5.31 6.43
CA PHE A 208 -2.58 6.01 5.52
C PHE A 208 -1.27 6.41 6.21
N CYS A 209 -1.37 7.08 7.36
CA CYS A 209 -0.20 7.55 8.08
C CYS A 209 0.68 6.40 8.55
N HIS A 210 0.07 5.26 8.90
CA HIS A 210 0.80 4.06 9.31
C HIS A 210 1.63 3.47 8.15
N GLU A 211 1.00 3.25 6.99
CA GLU A 211 1.67 2.63 5.85
C GLU A 211 2.66 3.58 5.14
N PHE A 212 2.52 4.88 5.36
CA PHE A 212 3.38 5.90 4.76
C PHE A 212 4.56 6.32 5.65
N SER A 213 4.60 5.95 6.93
CA SER A 213 5.59 6.41 7.92
C SER A 213 6.94 5.73 7.80
#